data_18ae0f35aad6d905eb63477d42fc5db5
#
_entry.id   18ae0f35aad6d905eb63477d42fc5db5
#
_cell.length_a   1.000
_cell.length_b   1.000
_cell.length_c   1.000
_cell.angle_alpha   90.00
_cell.angle_beta   90.00
_cell.angle_gamma   90.00
#
_symmetry.space_group_name_H-M   'P 1'
#
loop_
_entity.id
_entity.type
_entity.pdbx_description
1 polymer ?
#
loop_
_entity_poly.entity_id
_entity_poly.type
_entity_poly.pdbx_seq_one_letter_code
_entity_poly.pdbx_strand_id
1 'polypeptide(L)'
;DKTGEFPVAMVSPLGTSFDFADAHGGPIVAPQMYWLAHRFGRPDFARHQDRYSKNEALDLLWRREPSETAAEIGLPLCKLFRKAEVARLWNGREGRDSFWLALKAGDNKVNHSHLDLGTFILEARGERFVVDLGSDDYNLPGYFRPEGRWNFYRLRAEGHNTLVVNPGPGTDQDPKAAATVGEFVTRDGYAKAVTDLTAAYAPSGAKRLVRTFEMSWPAEVAGAAKDSSAAPQATITDVVELAAGGEVWWFLHTPAEVTLADDGRAATLTLRGQTLKATLTEPAAARFAVMDTKPLPTSPTVEGQNANKGIRKLAVHLAGVRATTIQVTLQP
;
A
#
# COMPACT_ATOMS: atom_id res chain seq x y z
N ASP A 1 21.60 1.18 12.94
CA ASP A 1 21.07 2.35 12.24
C ASP A 1 19.79 2.03 11.44
N LYS A 2 19.69 0.85 10.82
CA LYS A 2 18.53 0.46 9.98
C LYS A 2 17.18 0.48 10.73
N THR A 3 17.17 0.22 12.03
CA THR A 3 15.96 0.26 12.84
C THR A 3 15.31 1.65 12.84
N GLY A 4 16.10 2.72 12.94
CA GLY A 4 15.60 4.10 12.86
C GLY A 4 15.19 4.54 11.46
N GLU A 5 15.66 3.85 10.42
CA GLU A 5 15.29 4.17 9.03
C GLU A 5 13.84 3.79 8.71
N PHE A 6 13.32 2.72 9.32
CA PHE A 6 11.96 2.24 9.04
C PHE A 6 10.88 3.27 9.42
N PRO A 7 10.83 3.83 10.64
CA PRO A 7 9.88 4.89 10.98
C PRO A 7 9.94 6.09 10.02
N VAL A 8 11.15 6.57 9.72
CA VAL A 8 11.35 7.71 8.82
C VAL A 8 10.85 7.41 7.40
N ALA A 9 11.09 6.19 6.91
CA ALA A 9 10.72 5.83 5.55
C ALA A 9 9.22 5.54 5.38
N MET A 10 8.59 4.96 6.41
CA MET A 10 7.20 4.51 6.34
C MET A 10 6.19 5.61 6.72
N VAL A 11 6.65 6.74 7.22
CA VAL A 11 5.81 7.93 7.34
C VAL A 11 5.89 8.72 6.04
N SER A 12 4.73 8.95 5.46
CA SER A 12 4.57 9.65 4.19
C SER A 12 4.75 11.17 4.34
N PRO A 13 4.84 11.93 3.24
CA PRO A 13 4.84 13.39 3.27
C PRO A 13 3.62 14.01 3.97
N LEU A 14 2.49 13.29 4.04
CA LEU A 14 1.30 13.72 4.80
C LEU A 14 1.44 13.52 6.31
N GLY A 15 2.53 12.92 6.79
CA GLY A 15 2.74 12.63 8.21
C GLY A 15 1.97 11.42 8.72
N THR A 16 1.52 10.55 7.83
CA THR A 16 0.80 9.32 8.16
C THR A 16 1.61 8.09 7.72
N SER A 17 1.52 7.01 8.50
CA SER A 17 2.25 5.78 8.16
C SER A 17 1.54 4.94 7.09
N PHE A 18 2.28 3.99 6.52
CA PHE A 18 1.70 2.87 5.79
C PHE A 18 1.05 1.93 6.81
N ASP A 19 -0.26 1.99 6.88
CA ASP A 19 -1.10 1.32 7.86
C ASP A 19 -1.54 -0.09 7.41
N PHE A 20 -0.61 -0.93 6.98
CA PHE A 20 -0.89 -2.33 6.63
C PHE A 20 -1.06 -3.22 7.88
N ALA A 21 -1.70 -4.38 7.71
CA ALA A 21 -2.01 -5.32 8.78
C ALA A 21 -2.82 -4.65 9.92
N ASP A 22 -2.58 -4.98 11.17
CA ASP A 22 -3.27 -4.36 12.32
C ASP A 22 -2.77 -2.92 12.63
N ALA A 23 -1.95 -2.29 11.76
CA ALA A 23 -1.47 -0.94 11.99
C ALA A 23 -2.60 0.10 11.88
N HIS A 24 -2.39 1.23 12.54
CA HIS A 24 -3.28 2.38 12.44
C HIS A 24 -2.56 3.56 11.80
N GLY A 25 -3.27 4.35 11.00
CA GLY A 25 -2.74 5.58 10.43
C GLY A 25 -2.25 6.55 11.52
N GLY A 26 -1.17 7.24 11.22
CA GLY A 26 -0.51 8.19 12.10
C GLY A 26 1.00 8.08 11.95
N PRO A 27 1.77 9.04 12.51
CA PRO A 27 3.22 8.96 12.44
C PRO A 27 3.74 7.82 13.33
N ILE A 28 4.78 7.14 12.86
CA ILE A 28 5.53 6.18 13.68
C ILE A 28 6.54 6.99 14.50
N VAL A 29 6.29 7.12 15.79
CA VAL A 29 7.14 7.84 16.73
C VAL A 29 7.63 6.92 17.85
N ALA A 30 8.85 7.15 18.28
CA ALA A 30 9.43 6.39 19.37
C ALA A 30 10.59 7.18 20.00
N PRO A 31 10.59 7.46 21.32
CA PRO A 31 11.61 8.26 22.00
C PRO A 31 13.05 7.79 21.74
N GLN A 32 13.24 6.48 21.55
CA GLN A 32 14.54 5.90 21.18
C GLN A 32 15.11 6.44 19.86
N MET A 33 14.34 7.13 19.02
CA MET A 33 14.84 7.79 17.83
C MET A 33 15.90 8.84 18.17
N TYR A 34 15.76 9.56 19.28
CA TYR A 34 16.80 10.49 19.77
C TYR A 34 18.10 9.76 20.15
N TRP A 35 17.97 8.62 20.86
CA TRP A 35 19.12 7.79 21.19
C TRP A 35 19.82 7.25 19.94
N LEU A 36 19.04 6.74 18.97
CA LEU A 36 19.55 6.24 17.69
C LEU A 36 20.25 7.36 16.89
N ALA A 37 19.65 8.57 16.89
CA ALA A 37 20.24 9.74 16.24
C ALA A 37 21.63 10.04 16.78
N HIS A 38 21.76 10.10 18.10
CA HIS A 38 23.04 10.37 18.77
C HIS A 38 24.04 9.22 18.58
N ARG A 39 23.59 7.97 18.78
CA ARG A 39 24.45 6.78 18.71
C ARG A 39 25.08 6.56 17.33
N PHE A 40 24.36 6.91 16.28
CA PHE A 40 24.76 6.64 14.89
C PHE A 40 25.06 7.90 14.05
N GLY A 41 25.05 9.08 14.65
CA GLY A 41 25.27 10.34 13.92
C GLY A 41 24.20 10.58 12.85
N ARG A 42 22.93 10.27 13.14
CA ARG A 42 21.78 10.34 12.22
C ARG A 42 20.78 11.43 12.67
N PRO A 43 21.06 12.70 12.36
CA PRO A 43 20.19 13.81 12.77
C PRO A 43 18.78 13.75 12.16
N ASP A 44 18.62 13.06 11.05
CA ASP A 44 17.31 12.79 10.42
C ASP A 44 16.37 12.01 11.34
N PHE A 45 16.88 11.13 12.22
CA PHE A 45 16.07 10.41 13.20
C PHE A 45 15.54 11.36 14.29
N ALA A 46 16.38 12.27 14.77
CA ALA A 46 15.96 13.28 15.76
C ALA A 46 14.94 14.25 15.15
N ARG A 47 15.17 14.74 13.92
CA ARG A 47 14.21 15.61 13.22
C ARG A 47 12.86 14.92 13.02
N HIS A 48 12.85 13.62 12.70
CA HIS A 48 11.61 12.84 12.60
C HIS A 48 10.87 12.81 13.93
N GLN A 49 11.57 12.52 15.04
CA GLN A 49 10.98 12.50 16.37
C GLN A 49 10.48 13.90 16.77
N ASP A 50 11.26 14.97 16.57
CA ASP A 50 10.85 16.35 16.86
C ASP A 50 9.57 16.76 16.11
N ARG A 51 9.44 16.31 14.85
CA ARG A 51 8.27 16.63 14.00
C ARG A 51 6.98 15.99 14.50
N TYR A 52 7.06 14.78 15.03
CA TYR A 52 5.89 13.94 15.28
C TYR A 52 5.67 13.54 16.75
N SER A 53 6.64 13.79 17.63
CA SER A 53 6.52 13.46 19.06
C SER A 53 5.38 14.24 19.72
N LYS A 54 4.75 13.56 20.69
CA LYS A 54 3.73 14.14 21.58
C LYS A 54 4.33 14.63 22.90
N ASN A 55 5.66 14.82 22.97
CA ASN A 55 6.41 15.22 24.17
C ASN A 55 6.25 14.21 25.32
N GLU A 56 6.56 12.96 25.04
CA GLU A 56 6.56 11.92 26.06
C GLU A 56 7.70 12.10 27.09
N ALA A 57 7.53 11.62 28.30
CA ALA A 57 8.54 11.76 29.36
C ALA A 57 9.92 11.18 28.95
N LEU A 58 9.94 10.12 28.15
CA LEU A 58 11.19 9.53 27.63
C LEU A 58 11.92 10.41 26.62
N ASP A 59 11.23 11.33 25.95
CA ASP A 59 11.88 12.29 25.06
C ASP A 59 12.86 13.17 25.84
N LEU A 60 12.51 13.56 27.08
CA LEU A 60 13.38 14.36 27.95
C LEU A 60 14.71 13.66 28.30
N LEU A 61 14.72 12.33 28.34
CA LEU A 61 15.93 11.57 28.69
C LEU A 61 16.90 11.47 27.51
N TRP A 62 16.41 11.47 26.29
CA TRP A 62 17.21 11.16 25.11
C TRP A 62 17.33 12.32 24.12
N ARG A 63 16.44 13.32 24.18
CA ARG A 63 16.54 14.51 23.36
C ARG A 63 17.82 15.28 23.69
N ARG A 64 18.58 15.62 22.67
CA ARG A 64 19.76 16.46 22.74
C ARG A 64 19.70 17.49 21.65
N GLU A 65 20.28 18.65 21.87
CA GLU A 65 20.42 19.68 20.84
C GLU A 65 21.12 19.07 19.62
N PRO A 66 20.61 19.30 18.41
CA PRO A 66 21.26 18.85 17.18
C PRO A 66 22.64 19.50 17.07
N SER A 67 23.65 18.73 16.63
CA SER A 67 24.92 19.34 16.24
C SER A 67 24.69 20.25 15.02
N GLU A 68 25.06 21.50 15.09
CA GLU A 68 24.93 22.48 13.98
C GLU A 68 25.66 22.03 12.70
N THR A 69 26.61 21.12 12.82
CA THR A 69 27.45 20.60 11.71
C THR A 69 26.95 19.27 11.11
N ALA A 70 25.85 18.75 11.59
CA ALA A 70 25.36 17.45 11.09
C ALA A 70 24.83 17.58 9.65
N ALA A 71 25.57 16.99 8.71
CA ALA A 71 25.16 16.89 7.31
C ALA A 71 23.75 16.29 7.18
N GLU A 72 22.97 16.75 6.22
CA GLU A 72 21.69 16.13 5.88
C GLU A 72 21.92 14.74 5.31
N ILE A 73 21.78 13.74 6.16
CA ILE A 73 21.79 12.34 5.72
C ILE A 73 20.31 12.00 5.44
N GLY A 74 19.94 12.07 4.18
CA GLY A 74 18.60 11.65 3.72
C GLY A 74 18.53 10.14 3.47
N LEU A 75 17.32 9.58 3.61
CA LEU A 75 17.06 8.23 3.09
C LEU A 75 16.83 8.29 1.57
N PRO A 76 17.22 7.23 0.83
CA PRO A 76 16.84 7.12 -0.58
C PRO A 76 15.33 7.34 -0.77
N LEU A 77 14.94 8.04 -1.82
CA LEU A 77 13.52 8.32 -2.15
C LEU A 77 12.71 7.03 -2.27
N CYS A 78 13.31 6.00 -2.89
CA CYS A 78 12.73 4.67 -3.00
C CYS A 78 13.55 3.69 -2.17
N LYS A 79 12.89 2.97 -1.27
CA LYS A 79 13.57 2.08 -0.32
C LYS A 79 12.77 0.82 -0.05
N LEU A 80 13.46 -0.31 -0.10
CA LEU A 80 12.95 -1.62 0.27
C LEU A 80 13.55 -2.07 1.60
N PHE A 81 12.71 -2.47 2.53
CA PHE A 81 13.08 -3.11 3.80
C PHE A 81 12.93 -4.61 3.67
N ARG A 82 14.06 -5.28 3.43
CA ARG A 82 14.15 -6.74 3.36
C ARG A 82 13.74 -7.38 4.70
N LYS A 83 13.20 -8.58 4.66
CA LYS A 83 12.55 -9.36 5.72
C LYS A 83 11.15 -8.89 6.07
N ALA A 84 10.90 -7.60 6.25
CA ALA A 84 9.56 -7.06 6.29
C ALA A 84 8.91 -7.05 4.90
N GLU A 85 9.74 -7.01 3.85
CA GLU A 85 9.36 -6.94 2.43
C GLU A 85 8.34 -5.82 2.18
N VAL A 86 8.63 -4.66 2.74
CA VAL A 86 7.85 -3.43 2.59
C VAL A 86 8.71 -2.41 1.89
N ALA A 87 8.15 -1.73 0.91
CA ALA A 87 8.86 -0.68 0.18
C ALA A 87 8.05 0.61 0.08
N ARG A 88 8.78 1.72 -0.03
CA ARG A 88 8.23 2.99 -0.49
C ARG A 88 8.83 3.39 -1.83
N LEU A 89 8.02 3.99 -2.67
CA LEU A 89 8.40 4.69 -3.89
C LEU A 89 7.92 6.13 -3.74
N TRP A 90 8.82 7.10 -3.91
CA TRP A 90 8.51 8.51 -3.70
C TRP A 90 9.25 9.38 -4.71
N ASN A 91 8.57 10.40 -5.26
CA ASN A 91 9.16 11.33 -6.21
C ASN A 91 10.01 12.45 -5.56
N GLY A 92 10.20 12.42 -4.24
CA GLY A 92 11.01 13.38 -3.50
C GLY A 92 10.37 14.74 -3.28
N ARG A 93 9.12 14.93 -3.68
CA ARG A 93 8.41 16.22 -3.55
C ARG A 93 7.45 16.20 -2.38
N GLU A 94 7.16 17.37 -1.82
CA GLU A 94 6.22 17.56 -0.72
C GLU A 94 4.95 18.30 -1.17
N GLY A 95 3.94 18.33 -0.29
CA GLY A 95 2.68 19.02 -0.52
C GLY A 95 1.92 18.48 -1.72
N ARG A 96 1.40 19.36 -2.57
CA ARG A 96 0.59 18.97 -3.75
C ARG A 96 1.38 18.32 -4.87
N ASP A 97 2.69 18.49 -4.90
CA ASP A 97 3.57 17.88 -5.91
C ASP A 97 4.06 16.50 -5.47
N SER A 98 3.75 16.09 -4.24
CA SER A 98 4.11 14.78 -3.71
C SER A 98 3.35 13.68 -4.45
N PHE A 99 4.09 12.62 -4.80
CA PHE A 99 3.55 11.36 -5.29
C PHE A 99 4.29 10.23 -4.59
N TRP A 100 3.57 9.53 -3.71
CA TRP A 100 4.14 8.56 -2.80
C TRP A 100 3.30 7.28 -2.80
N LEU A 101 3.97 6.15 -2.99
CA LEU A 101 3.37 4.83 -2.95
C LEU A 101 4.14 3.95 -1.97
N ALA A 102 3.43 3.24 -1.11
CA ALA A 102 4.01 2.17 -0.32
C ALA A 102 3.33 0.85 -0.66
N LEU A 103 4.11 -0.22 -0.64
CA LEU A 103 3.68 -1.58 -1.00
C LEU A 103 4.22 -2.61 -0.01
N LYS A 104 3.52 -3.73 0.10
CA LYS A 104 3.87 -4.84 0.99
C LYS A 104 3.82 -6.16 0.24
N ALA A 105 4.90 -6.92 0.39
CA ALA A 105 4.93 -8.38 0.26
C ALA A 105 4.94 -8.99 1.69
N GLY A 106 5.93 -9.79 2.07
CA GLY A 106 6.13 -10.25 3.45
C GLY A 106 5.57 -11.62 3.76
N ASP A 107 5.10 -11.84 4.96
CA ASP A 107 4.74 -13.17 5.46
C ASP A 107 3.39 -13.12 6.20
N ASN A 108 2.42 -13.92 5.73
CA ASN A 108 1.10 -14.03 6.35
C ASN A 108 1.12 -14.72 7.74
N LYS A 109 2.25 -15.35 8.13
CA LYS A 109 2.41 -16.04 9.43
C LYS A 109 2.85 -15.12 10.57
N VAL A 110 3.24 -13.88 10.28
CA VAL A 110 3.70 -12.97 11.34
C VAL A 110 2.55 -12.58 12.25
N ASN A 111 2.87 -12.23 13.49
CA ASN A 111 1.88 -11.76 14.44
C ASN A 111 1.17 -10.50 13.93
N HIS A 112 -0.12 -10.39 14.17
CA HIS A 112 -0.99 -9.31 13.69
C HIS A 112 -1.07 -9.19 12.15
N SER A 113 -0.71 -10.23 11.38
CA SER A 113 -0.81 -10.22 9.93
C SER A 113 -2.26 -10.23 9.44
N HIS A 114 -2.44 -9.69 8.24
CA HIS A 114 -3.61 -9.85 7.39
C HIS A 114 -3.25 -10.69 6.16
N LEU A 115 -4.24 -11.13 5.39
CA LEU A 115 -4.04 -11.74 4.08
C LEU A 115 -3.89 -10.62 3.04
N ASP A 116 -2.81 -9.87 3.13
CA ASP A 116 -2.60 -8.58 2.46
C ASP A 116 -1.34 -8.54 1.58
N LEU A 117 -0.79 -9.70 1.24
CA LEU A 117 0.37 -9.76 0.34
C LEU A 117 0.01 -9.12 -1.01
N GLY A 118 0.85 -8.18 -1.46
CA GLY A 118 0.63 -7.40 -2.66
C GLY A 118 -0.20 -6.12 -2.45
N THR A 119 -0.62 -5.79 -1.23
CA THR A 119 -1.34 -4.52 -0.96
C THR A 119 -0.44 -3.30 -1.14
N PHE A 120 -1.07 -2.16 -1.39
CA PHE A 120 -0.40 -0.86 -1.52
C PHE A 120 -1.30 0.28 -1.09
N ILE A 121 -0.70 1.42 -0.78
CA ILE A 121 -1.40 2.70 -0.62
C ILE A 121 -0.75 3.75 -1.51
N LEU A 122 -1.50 4.82 -1.84
CA LEU A 122 -1.00 5.89 -2.69
C LEU A 122 -1.48 7.26 -2.23
N GLU A 123 -0.54 8.19 -2.17
CA GLU A 123 -0.77 9.60 -1.89
C GLU A 123 -0.39 10.46 -3.10
N ALA A 124 -1.23 11.41 -3.42
CA ALA A 124 -1.03 12.38 -4.50
C ALA A 124 -1.74 13.69 -4.16
N ARG A 125 -1.27 14.81 -4.68
CA ARG A 125 -1.94 16.11 -4.52
C ARG A 125 -2.17 16.53 -3.06
N GLY A 126 -1.39 15.99 -2.10
CA GLY A 126 -1.59 16.25 -0.68
C GLY A 126 -2.71 15.44 -0.02
N GLU A 127 -3.20 14.38 -0.69
CA GLU A 127 -4.27 13.51 -0.20
C GLU A 127 -3.90 12.03 -0.35
N ARG A 128 -4.39 11.18 0.57
CA ARG A 128 -4.27 9.72 0.47
C ARG A 128 -5.48 9.17 -0.29
N PHE A 129 -5.31 8.91 -1.57
CA PHE A 129 -6.35 8.40 -2.46
C PHE A 129 -6.58 6.90 -2.36
N VAL A 130 -5.53 6.14 -2.10
CA VAL A 130 -5.60 4.69 -1.91
C VAL A 130 -5.23 4.40 -0.46
N VAL A 131 -6.15 3.79 0.27
CA VAL A 131 -6.03 3.52 1.71
C VAL A 131 -5.98 2.03 1.99
N ASP A 132 -5.30 1.62 3.07
CA ASP A 132 -5.56 0.35 3.73
C ASP A 132 -6.58 0.57 4.86
N LEU A 133 -7.29 -0.47 5.28
CA LEU A 133 -8.34 -0.35 6.28
C LEU A 133 -7.83 -0.58 7.71
N GLY A 134 -6.63 -1.14 7.85
CA GLY A 134 -6.05 -1.50 9.13
C GLY A 134 -6.86 -2.56 9.88
N SER A 135 -6.71 -2.61 11.20
CA SER A 135 -7.43 -3.57 12.05
C SER A 135 -8.93 -3.30 12.15
N ASP A 136 -9.67 -4.32 12.54
CA ASP A 136 -11.03 -4.19 13.05
C ASP A 136 -11.02 -4.13 14.59
N ASP A 137 -12.17 -4.17 15.24
CA ASP A 137 -12.25 -4.20 16.71
C ASP A 137 -11.70 -5.54 17.25
N TYR A 138 -10.67 -5.46 18.05
CA TYR A 138 -10.01 -6.60 18.69
C TYR A 138 -10.92 -7.40 19.64
N ASN A 139 -12.01 -6.80 20.10
CA ASN A 139 -12.97 -7.45 20.99
C ASN A 139 -13.99 -8.31 20.23
N LEU A 140 -13.98 -8.29 18.90
CA LEU A 140 -14.89 -9.13 18.11
C LEU A 140 -14.61 -10.62 18.37
N PRO A 141 -15.67 -11.43 18.59
CA PRO A 141 -15.54 -12.85 18.88
C PRO A 141 -14.77 -13.58 17.77
N GLY A 142 -13.67 -14.22 18.11
CA GLY A 142 -12.87 -15.00 17.13
C GLY A 142 -11.81 -14.21 16.40
N TYR A 143 -11.64 -12.90 16.65
CA TYR A 143 -10.67 -12.05 15.96
C TYR A 143 -9.23 -12.60 15.99
N PHE A 144 -8.79 -13.13 17.13
CA PHE A 144 -7.47 -13.75 17.30
C PHE A 144 -7.49 -15.29 17.31
N ARG A 145 -8.63 -15.93 16.97
CA ARG A 145 -8.71 -17.39 16.89
C ARG A 145 -8.38 -17.85 15.47
N PRO A 146 -7.54 -18.88 15.29
CA PRO A 146 -7.16 -19.37 13.96
C PRO A 146 -8.37 -19.72 13.08
N GLU A 147 -9.43 -20.26 13.66
CA GLU A 147 -10.64 -20.70 12.94
C GLU A 147 -11.54 -19.55 12.49
N GLY A 148 -11.45 -18.39 13.17
CA GLY A 148 -12.33 -17.23 12.93
C GLY A 148 -11.66 -16.02 12.30
N ARG A 149 -10.35 -15.88 12.48
CA ARG A 149 -9.61 -14.68 12.08
C ARG A 149 -9.84 -14.27 10.62
N TRP A 150 -9.83 -15.22 9.74
CA TRP A 150 -9.94 -14.99 8.31
C TRP A 150 -11.39 -14.83 7.79
N ASN A 151 -12.36 -14.70 8.70
CA ASN A 151 -13.74 -14.37 8.35
C ASN A 151 -14.01 -12.85 8.35
N PHE A 152 -13.13 -12.07 8.97
CA PHE A 152 -13.29 -10.60 9.06
C PHE A 152 -12.84 -9.94 7.75
N TYR A 153 -13.67 -9.03 7.23
CA TYR A 153 -13.42 -8.36 5.96
C TYR A 153 -12.05 -7.68 5.90
N ARG A 154 -11.68 -6.93 6.94
CA ARG A 154 -10.42 -6.19 6.98
C ARG A 154 -9.16 -7.07 7.07
N LEU A 155 -9.32 -8.36 7.39
CA LEU A 155 -8.22 -9.30 7.52
C LEU A 155 -8.04 -10.17 6.28
N ARG A 156 -9.01 -10.16 5.36
CA ARG A 156 -9.03 -10.92 4.11
C ARG A 156 -8.44 -10.09 2.96
N ALA A 157 -7.95 -10.74 1.91
CA ALA A 157 -7.42 -10.03 0.74
C ALA A 157 -8.47 -9.12 0.07
N GLU A 158 -9.75 -9.44 0.17
CA GLU A 158 -10.80 -8.57 -0.38
C GLU A 158 -10.97 -7.24 0.37
N GLY A 159 -10.45 -7.11 1.59
CA GLY A 159 -10.38 -5.86 2.37
C GLY A 159 -9.12 -5.03 2.10
N HIS A 160 -8.27 -5.46 1.17
CA HIS A 160 -7.01 -4.82 0.85
C HIS A 160 -6.90 -4.45 -0.64
N ASN A 161 -5.87 -3.72 -1.01
CA ASN A 161 -5.62 -3.28 -2.38
C ASN A 161 -4.82 -4.35 -3.13
N THR A 162 -5.39 -5.55 -3.22
CA THR A 162 -4.78 -6.72 -3.85
C THR A 162 -5.83 -7.50 -4.66
N LEU A 163 -5.51 -8.74 -5.04
CA LEU A 163 -6.43 -9.59 -5.79
C LEU A 163 -7.19 -10.54 -4.87
N VAL A 164 -8.32 -11.03 -5.36
CA VAL A 164 -9.00 -12.22 -4.86
C VAL A 164 -9.22 -13.17 -6.04
N VAL A 165 -8.84 -14.42 -5.86
CA VAL A 165 -8.96 -15.47 -6.87
C VAL A 165 -9.94 -16.52 -6.38
N ASN A 166 -10.97 -16.83 -7.17
CA ASN A 166 -12.02 -17.80 -6.85
C ASN A 166 -12.60 -17.57 -5.44
N PRO A 167 -13.24 -16.40 -5.18
CA PRO A 167 -13.74 -16.03 -3.87
C PRO A 167 -14.72 -17.07 -3.31
N GLY A 168 -14.64 -17.29 -1.99
CA GLY A 168 -15.46 -18.30 -1.31
C GLY A 168 -15.39 -18.20 0.21
N PRO A 169 -15.93 -19.18 0.93
CA PRO A 169 -15.91 -19.18 2.40
C PRO A 169 -14.52 -19.43 3.00
N GLY A 170 -13.58 -19.93 2.21
CA GLY A 170 -12.19 -20.15 2.62
C GLY A 170 -11.36 -18.85 2.69
N THR A 171 -10.08 -19.00 2.91
CA THR A 171 -9.12 -17.88 2.94
C THR A 171 -8.80 -17.41 1.52
N ASP A 172 -8.72 -16.09 1.31
CA ASP A 172 -8.41 -15.52 -0.02
C ASP A 172 -6.95 -15.72 -0.41
N GLN A 173 -6.04 -15.71 0.57
CA GLN A 173 -4.64 -16.07 0.45
C GLN A 173 -4.32 -17.18 1.46
N ASP A 174 -3.29 -17.98 1.16
CA ASP A 174 -2.79 -18.96 2.14
C ASP A 174 -2.23 -18.24 3.37
N PRO A 175 -2.78 -18.48 4.58
CA PRO A 175 -2.26 -17.90 5.82
C PRO A 175 -0.83 -18.31 6.16
N LYS A 176 -0.29 -19.33 5.46
CA LYS A 176 1.09 -19.82 5.64
C LYS A 176 2.05 -19.32 4.58
N ALA A 177 1.55 -18.58 3.58
CA ALA A 177 2.38 -18.08 2.49
C ALA A 177 3.25 -16.90 2.92
N ALA A 178 4.36 -16.78 2.21
CA ALA A 178 5.22 -15.61 2.21
C ALA A 178 5.56 -15.21 0.77
N ALA A 179 5.77 -13.93 0.55
CA ALA A 179 6.20 -13.37 -0.72
C ALA A 179 7.37 -12.41 -0.50
N THR A 180 8.24 -12.28 -1.49
CA THR A 180 9.36 -11.34 -1.46
C THR A 180 9.28 -10.40 -2.64
N VAL A 181 9.81 -9.19 -2.49
CA VAL A 181 10.06 -8.31 -3.62
C VAL A 181 11.33 -8.83 -4.33
N GLY A 182 11.14 -9.61 -5.39
CA GLY A 182 12.22 -10.27 -6.13
C GLY A 182 13.11 -9.28 -6.89
N GLU A 183 12.47 -8.34 -7.59
CA GLU A 183 13.15 -7.26 -8.31
C GLU A 183 12.81 -5.92 -7.68
N PHE A 184 13.81 -5.10 -7.38
CA PHE A 184 13.63 -3.72 -6.92
C PHE A 184 14.66 -2.84 -7.62
N VAL A 185 14.18 -2.03 -8.57
CA VAL A 185 15.02 -1.15 -9.39
C VAL A 185 14.65 0.29 -9.10
N THR A 186 15.66 1.12 -8.89
CA THR A 186 15.48 2.57 -8.70
C THR A 186 16.49 3.32 -9.56
N ARG A 187 16.05 4.36 -10.22
CA ARG A 187 16.87 5.30 -10.96
C ARG A 187 16.19 6.67 -10.95
N ASP A 188 16.86 7.68 -11.45
CA ASP A 188 16.28 9.00 -11.53
C ASP A 188 14.98 8.98 -12.33
N GLY A 189 13.90 9.55 -11.77
CA GLY A 189 12.58 9.58 -12.37
C GLY A 189 11.84 8.23 -12.48
N TYR A 190 12.35 7.13 -11.88
CA TYR A 190 11.73 5.82 -12.03
C TYR A 190 12.03 4.87 -10.86
N ALA A 191 11.02 4.09 -10.50
CA ALA A 191 11.16 2.96 -9.59
C ALA A 191 10.27 1.80 -10.02
N LYS A 192 10.73 0.56 -9.76
CA LYS A 192 10.00 -0.68 -10.03
C LYS A 192 10.18 -1.67 -8.89
N ALA A 193 9.08 -2.34 -8.52
CA ALA A 193 9.09 -3.46 -7.59
C ALA A 193 8.27 -4.61 -8.17
N VAL A 194 8.80 -5.83 -8.13
CA VAL A 194 8.10 -7.03 -8.63
C VAL A 194 7.99 -8.05 -7.51
N THR A 195 6.78 -8.55 -7.28
CA THR A 195 6.47 -9.52 -6.24
C THR A 195 5.78 -10.73 -6.84
N ASP A 196 6.32 -11.91 -6.59
CA ASP A 196 5.66 -13.18 -6.91
C ASP A 196 4.72 -13.56 -5.75
N LEU A 197 3.42 -13.55 -6.04
CA LEU A 197 2.34 -13.87 -5.11
C LEU A 197 1.78 -15.29 -5.34
N THR A 198 2.38 -16.08 -6.21
CA THR A 198 1.86 -17.39 -6.62
C THR A 198 1.59 -18.30 -5.43
N ALA A 199 2.51 -18.37 -4.47
CA ALA A 199 2.35 -19.21 -3.29
C ALA A 199 1.13 -18.81 -2.44
N ALA A 200 0.83 -17.52 -2.35
CA ALA A 200 -0.31 -17.02 -1.59
C ALA A 200 -1.66 -17.42 -2.21
N TYR A 201 -1.73 -17.52 -3.53
CA TYR A 201 -2.95 -17.84 -4.26
C TYR A 201 -3.00 -19.26 -4.83
N ALA A 202 -1.98 -20.09 -4.57
CA ALA A 202 -1.96 -21.49 -5.01
C ALA A 202 -3.16 -22.31 -4.51
N PRO A 203 -3.63 -22.18 -3.24
CA PRO A 203 -4.83 -22.88 -2.79
C PRO A 203 -6.10 -22.46 -3.54
N SER A 204 -6.16 -21.22 -4.06
CA SER A 204 -7.27 -20.71 -4.89
C SER A 204 -7.12 -21.06 -6.37
N GLY A 205 -6.11 -21.85 -6.74
CA GLY A 205 -5.91 -22.37 -8.10
C GLY A 205 -4.95 -21.54 -8.97
N ALA A 206 -4.21 -20.60 -8.43
CA ALA A 206 -3.19 -19.87 -9.18
C ALA A 206 -1.98 -20.77 -9.47
N LYS A 207 -1.57 -20.82 -10.73
CA LYS A 207 -0.29 -21.38 -11.20
C LYS A 207 0.79 -20.32 -11.25
N ARG A 208 0.39 -19.08 -11.52
CA ARG A 208 1.23 -17.91 -11.53
C ARG A 208 0.42 -16.70 -11.17
N LEU A 209 0.93 -15.90 -10.25
CA LEU A 209 0.41 -14.59 -9.93
C LEU A 209 1.58 -13.66 -9.57
N VAL A 210 1.88 -12.74 -10.47
CA VAL A 210 3.00 -11.79 -10.29
C VAL A 210 2.46 -10.39 -10.37
N ARG A 211 2.75 -9.58 -9.34
CA ARG A 211 2.39 -8.17 -9.27
C ARG A 211 3.63 -7.30 -9.47
N THR A 212 3.52 -6.36 -10.38
CA THR A 212 4.53 -5.33 -10.64
C THR A 212 3.98 -3.96 -10.27
N PHE A 213 4.77 -3.21 -9.53
CA PHE A 213 4.55 -1.79 -9.27
C PHE A 213 5.61 -1.01 -10.02
N GLU A 214 5.21 -0.08 -10.86
CA GLU A 214 6.09 0.85 -11.54
C GLU A 214 5.65 2.26 -11.22
N MET A 215 6.59 3.12 -10.87
CA MET A 215 6.34 4.53 -10.65
C MET A 215 7.33 5.34 -11.47
N SER A 216 6.83 6.31 -12.22
CA SER A 216 7.65 7.24 -12.98
C SER A 216 7.26 8.68 -12.66
N TRP A 217 8.25 9.56 -12.69
CA TRP A 217 8.09 10.99 -12.47
C TRP A 217 9.15 11.76 -13.25
N PRO A 218 8.92 13.06 -13.55
CA PRO A 218 9.93 13.89 -14.20
C PRO A 218 11.24 13.90 -13.40
N ALA A 219 12.32 13.51 -14.05
CA ALA A 219 13.65 13.59 -13.47
C ALA A 219 14.05 15.07 -13.27
N GLU A 220 14.73 15.39 -12.18
CA GLU A 220 15.29 16.72 -11.98
C GLU A 220 16.54 16.87 -12.84
N VAL A 221 16.43 17.63 -13.92
CA VAL A 221 17.60 18.03 -14.70
C VAL A 221 18.14 19.34 -14.11
N ALA A 222 19.35 19.30 -13.59
CA ALA A 222 20.02 20.49 -13.03
C ALA A 222 20.09 21.59 -14.11
N GLY A 223 19.49 22.75 -13.82
CA GLY A 223 19.48 23.90 -14.73
C GLY A 223 18.37 23.92 -15.80
N ALA A 224 17.54 22.87 -15.91
CA ALA A 224 16.34 22.92 -16.76
C ALA A 224 15.20 23.66 -16.05
N ALA A 225 14.47 24.49 -16.80
CA ALA A 225 13.20 25.05 -16.31
C ALA A 225 12.25 23.91 -15.91
N LYS A 226 11.45 24.10 -14.86
CA LYS A 226 10.48 23.11 -14.32
C LYS A 226 9.33 22.77 -15.29
N ASP A 227 9.57 22.76 -16.56
CA ASP A 227 8.58 22.54 -17.60
C ASP A 227 8.65 21.11 -18.14
N SER A 228 8.49 20.12 -17.26
CA SER A 228 8.15 18.80 -17.73
C SER A 228 6.62 18.63 -17.59
N SER A 229 5.93 18.68 -18.71
CA SER A 229 4.49 18.45 -18.84
C SER A 229 4.04 17.03 -18.43
N ALA A 230 4.98 16.15 -18.09
CA ALA A 230 4.71 14.80 -17.66
C ALA A 230 4.37 14.76 -16.15
N ALA A 231 3.11 14.46 -15.83
CA ALA A 231 2.70 14.18 -14.45
C ALA A 231 3.33 12.86 -13.96
N PRO A 232 3.58 12.72 -12.64
CA PRO A 232 3.98 11.43 -12.09
C PRO A 232 2.86 10.40 -12.31
N GLN A 233 3.25 9.12 -12.43
CA GLN A 233 2.29 8.03 -12.55
C GLN A 233 2.76 6.79 -11.82
N ALA A 234 1.80 5.97 -11.36
CA ALA A 234 2.04 4.64 -10.84
C ALA A 234 1.23 3.64 -11.66
N THR A 235 1.86 2.57 -12.13
CA THR A 235 1.22 1.48 -12.84
C THR A 235 1.33 0.20 -12.02
N ILE A 236 0.18 -0.43 -11.76
CA ILE A 236 0.09 -1.73 -11.11
C ILE A 236 -0.31 -2.74 -12.18
N THR A 237 0.56 -3.75 -12.40
CA THR A 237 0.35 -4.81 -13.38
C THR A 237 0.32 -6.16 -12.68
N ASP A 238 -0.78 -6.89 -12.86
CA ASP A 238 -0.96 -8.24 -12.35
C ASP A 238 -1.02 -9.24 -13.51
N VAL A 239 -0.09 -10.18 -13.54
CA VAL A 239 -0.10 -11.32 -14.47
C VAL A 239 -0.63 -12.53 -13.71
N VAL A 240 -1.76 -13.08 -14.16
CA VAL A 240 -2.49 -14.18 -13.51
C VAL A 240 -2.62 -15.34 -14.47
N GLU A 241 -2.23 -16.55 -14.03
CA GLU A 241 -2.47 -17.81 -14.70
C GLU A 241 -3.12 -18.79 -13.71
N LEU A 242 -4.27 -19.37 -14.08
CA LEU A 242 -5.03 -20.30 -13.25
C LEU A 242 -4.95 -21.72 -13.79
N ALA A 243 -5.04 -22.71 -12.90
CA ALA A 243 -5.05 -24.13 -13.25
C ALA A 243 -6.26 -24.52 -14.11
N ALA A 244 -7.40 -23.87 -13.85
CA ALA A 244 -8.64 -24.01 -14.60
C ALA A 244 -9.24 -22.62 -14.87
N GLY A 245 -10.32 -22.55 -15.63
CA GLY A 245 -11.07 -21.31 -15.74
C GLY A 245 -11.60 -20.90 -14.37
N GLY A 246 -11.43 -19.62 -14.02
CA GLY A 246 -11.74 -19.13 -12.69
C GLY A 246 -12.17 -17.67 -12.68
N GLU A 247 -12.36 -17.15 -11.48
CA GLU A 247 -12.79 -15.80 -11.19
C GLU A 247 -11.64 -15.02 -10.56
N VAL A 248 -11.43 -13.79 -11.04
CA VAL A 248 -10.39 -12.89 -10.53
C VAL A 248 -11.02 -11.53 -10.26
N TRP A 249 -10.81 -11.05 -9.04
CA TRP A 249 -11.13 -9.69 -8.63
C TRP A 249 -9.85 -8.92 -8.36
N TRP A 250 -9.82 -7.65 -8.76
CA TRP A 250 -8.82 -6.66 -8.40
C TRP A 250 -9.50 -5.54 -7.64
N PHE A 251 -8.92 -5.10 -6.52
CA PHE A 251 -9.53 -4.10 -5.66
C PHE A 251 -8.60 -2.93 -5.34
N LEU A 252 -9.21 -1.75 -5.19
CA LEU A 252 -8.62 -0.53 -4.68
C LEU A 252 -9.63 0.16 -3.74
N HIS A 253 -9.25 0.40 -2.49
CA HIS A 253 -10.06 1.06 -1.48
C HIS A 253 -9.73 2.55 -1.44
N THR A 254 -10.76 3.41 -1.42
CA THR A 254 -10.60 4.85 -1.48
C THR A 254 -11.66 5.59 -0.66
N PRO A 255 -11.28 6.66 0.09
CA PRO A 255 -12.25 7.58 0.68
C PRO A 255 -12.79 8.58 -0.34
N ALA A 256 -12.26 8.61 -1.56
CA ALA A 256 -12.68 9.53 -2.61
C ALA A 256 -14.06 9.20 -3.17
N GLU A 257 -14.75 10.19 -3.69
CA GLU A 257 -15.85 9.98 -4.61
C GLU A 257 -15.32 9.45 -5.93
N VAL A 258 -15.99 8.46 -6.51
CA VAL A 258 -15.56 7.79 -7.72
C VAL A 258 -16.57 8.03 -8.83
N THR A 259 -16.13 8.64 -9.93
CA THR A 259 -16.90 8.81 -11.16
C THR A 259 -16.27 7.96 -12.25
N LEU A 260 -17.04 7.04 -12.83
CA LEU A 260 -16.61 6.22 -13.95
C LEU A 260 -16.79 6.98 -15.28
N ALA A 261 -15.87 6.78 -16.21
CA ALA A 261 -16.08 7.19 -17.60
C ALA A 261 -17.15 6.29 -18.27
N ASP A 262 -17.77 6.78 -19.36
CA ASP A 262 -18.86 6.08 -20.05
C ASP A 262 -18.48 4.67 -20.55
N ASP A 263 -17.21 4.50 -20.93
CA ASP A 263 -16.68 3.21 -21.35
C ASP A 263 -16.30 2.27 -20.17
N GLY A 264 -16.36 2.79 -18.94
CA GLY A 264 -15.97 2.08 -17.71
C GLY A 264 -14.47 1.78 -17.60
N ARG A 265 -13.63 2.33 -18.47
CA ARG A 265 -12.18 2.05 -18.47
C ARG A 265 -11.35 3.09 -17.70
N ALA A 266 -11.97 4.18 -17.32
CA ALA A 266 -11.35 5.17 -16.47
C ALA A 266 -12.27 5.51 -15.29
N ALA A 267 -11.65 5.85 -14.18
CA ALA A 267 -12.31 6.37 -12.99
C ALA A 267 -11.60 7.63 -12.52
N THR A 268 -12.37 8.65 -12.18
CA THR A 268 -11.88 9.86 -11.51
C THR A 268 -12.22 9.75 -10.03
N LEU A 269 -11.19 9.72 -9.20
CA LEU A 269 -11.30 9.74 -7.74
C LEU A 269 -11.17 11.19 -7.28
N THR A 270 -12.21 11.72 -6.63
CA THR A 270 -12.24 13.11 -6.14
C THR A 270 -12.24 13.11 -4.61
N LEU A 271 -11.23 13.73 -4.02
CA LEU A 271 -11.08 13.83 -2.56
C LEU A 271 -10.68 15.26 -2.18
N ARG A 272 -11.51 15.92 -1.38
CA ARG A 272 -11.28 17.30 -0.90
C ARG A 272 -10.87 18.28 -2.02
N GLY A 273 -11.53 18.16 -3.18
CA GLY A 273 -11.27 19.01 -4.35
C GLY A 273 -10.00 18.68 -5.13
N GLN A 274 -9.29 17.59 -4.77
CA GLN A 274 -8.19 17.04 -5.54
C GLN A 274 -8.68 15.84 -6.35
N THR A 275 -8.00 15.53 -7.45
CA THR A 275 -8.36 14.41 -8.31
C THR A 275 -7.19 13.48 -8.55
N LEU A 276 -7.50 12.19 -8.65
CA LEU A 276 -6.61 11.14 -9.13
C LEU A 276 -7.36 10.36 -10.20
N LYS A 277 -6.77 10.15 -11.36
CA LYS A 277 -7.33 9.34 -12.44
C LYS A 277 -6.78 7.92 -12.36
N ALA A 278 -7.67 6.93 -12.36
CA ALA A 278 -7.34 5.52 -12.55
C ALA A 278 -7.74 5.13 -13.98
N THR A 279 -6.83 4.48 -14.72
CA THR A 279 -7.08 4.00 -16.09
C THR A 279 -6.78 2.51 -16.17
N LEU A 280 -7.77 1.71 -16.59
CA LEU A 280 -7.64 0.28 -16.83
C LEU A 280 -7.20 0.06 -18.28
N THR A 281 -5.94 -0.29 -18.49
CA THR A 281 -5.36 -0.49 -19.82
C THR A 281 -5.48 -1.93 -20.29
N GLU A 282 -5.39 -2.91 -19.38
CA GLU A 282 -5.54 -4.34 -19.65
C GLU A 282 -6.47 -5.01 -18.63
N PRO A 283 -7.25 -6.01 -19.02
CA PRO A 283 -7.52 -6.42 -20.40
C PRO A 283 -8.54 -5.48 -21.07
N ALA A 284 -8.51 -5.40 -22.40
CA ALA A 284 -9.32 -4.43 -23.17
C ALA A 284 -10.84 -4.56 -22.94
N ALA A 285 -11.32 -5.78 -22.66
CA ALA A 285 -12.75 -6.05 -22.40
C ALA A 285 -13.20 -5.70 -20.97
N ALA A 286 -12.29 -5.54 -20.03
CA ALA A 286 -12.63 -5.29 -18.62
C ALA A 286 -13.08 -3.84 -18.39
N ARG A 287 -13.86 -3.68 -17.33
CA ARG A 287 -14.39 -2.40 -16.87
C ARG A 287 -14.25 -2.27 -15.37
N PHE A 288 -14.11 -1.04 -14.91
CA PHE A 288 -14.24 -0.72 -13.49
C PHE A 288 -15.70 -0.80 -13.05
N ALA A 289 -15.88 -1.23 -11.81
CA ALA A 289 -17.12 -1.09 -11.05
C ALA A 289 -16.84 -0.40 -9.70
N VAL A 290 -17.80 0.35 -9.19
CA VAL A 290 -17.75 0.91 -7.83
C VAL A 290 -18.62 0.04 -6.93
N MET A 291 -18.03 -0.43 -5.83
CA MET A 291 -18.69 -1.34 -4.89
C MET A 291 -18.64 -0.77 -3.47
N ASP A 292 -19.58 -1.22 -2.64
CA ASP A 292 -19.50 -1.03 -1.20
C ASP A 292 -18.29 -1.77 -0.63
N THR A 293 -17.70 -1.22 0.42
CA THR A 293 -16.58 -1.83 1.15
C THR A 293 -17.10 -2.86 2.15
N LYS A 294 -17.55 -4.00 1.63
CA LYS A 294 -18.12 -5.12 2.36
C LYS A 294 -17.73 -6.46 1.70
N PRO A 295 -17.91 -7.59 2.41
CA PRO A 295 -17.65 -8.92 1.85
C PRO A 295 -18.37 -9.18 0.52
N LEU A 296 -17.72 -9.94 -0.37
CA LEU A 296 -18.36 -10.49 -1.56
C LEU A 296 -19.49 -11.47 -1.14
N PRO A 297 -20.50 -11.73 -1.99
CA PRO A 297 -21.62 -12.60 -1.64
C PRO A 297 -21.20 -14.03 -1.24
N THR A 298 -20.06 -14.50 -1.72
CA THR A 298 -19.50 -15.83 -1.42
C THR A 298 -18.60 -15.85 -0.19
N SER A 299 -18.24 -14.70 0.33
CA SER A 299 -17.32 -14.54 1.47
C SER A 299 -18.06 -14.54 2.79
N PRO A 300 -17.41 -14.96 3.90
CA PRO A 300 -17.99 -14.89 5.23
C PRO A 300 -18.35 -13.44 5.62
N THR A 301 -19.44 -13.33 6.38
CA THR A 301 -19.84 -12.07 7.02
C THR A 301 -19.86 -12.27 8.53
N VAL A 302 -19.21 -11.40 9.27
CA VAL A 302 -19.16 -11.43 10.74
C VAL A 302 -20.00 -10.29 11.30
N GLU A 303 -20.89 -10.60 12.24
CA GLU A 303 -21.69 -9.60 12.91
C GLU A 303 -20.80 -8.67 13.75
N GLY A 304 -21.09 -7.37 13.73
CA GLY A 304 -20.35 -6.35 14.46
C GLY A 304 -19.04 -5.89 13.83
N GLN A 305 -18.58 -6.50 12.74
CA GLN A 305 -17.40 -6.00 12.02
C GLN A 305 -17.61 -4.58 11.48
N ASN A 306 -16.52 -3.86 11.26
CA ASN A 306 -16.56 -2.48 10.83
C ASN A 306 -17.29 -2.31 9.50
N ALA A 307 -18.22 -1.37 9.44
CA ALA A 307 -19.01 -1.06 8.25
C ALA A 307 -18.24 -0.27 7.18
N ASN A 308 -17.00 0.12 7.42
CA ASN A 308 -16.12 0.87 6.52
C ASN A 308 -16.77 2.13 5.92
N LYS A 309 -17.56 2.86 6.73
CA LYS A 309 -18.30 4.05 6.28
C LYS A 309 -17.36 5.07 5.65
N GLY A 310 -17.79 5.62 4.50
CA GLY A 310 -17.01 6.63 3.78
C GLY A 310 -15.89 6.08 2.90
N ILE A 311 -15.70 4.75 2.86
CA ILE A 311 -14.76 4.10 1.95
C ILE A 311 -15.54 3.41 0.83
N ARG A 312 -15.04 3.52 -0.39
CA ARG A 312 -15.53 2.83 -1.59
C ARG A 312 -14.48 1.84 -2.10
N LYS A 313 -14.95 0.86 -2.82
CA LYS A 313 -14.11 -0.14 -3.47
C LYS A 313 -14.22 0.00 -4.99
N LEU A 314 -13.13 0.47 -5.64
CA LEU A 314 -13.01 0.39 -7.10
C LEU A 314 -12.56 -1.04 -7.43
N ALA A 315 -13.28 -1.71 -8.32
CA ALA A 315 -13.08 -3.12 -8.61
C ALA A 315 -12.97 -3.39 -10.10
N VAL A 316 -12.19 -4.42 -10.47
CA VAL A 316 -12.24 -5.10 -11.76
C VAL A 316 -12.61 -6.55 -11.51
N HIS A 317 -13.60 -7.08 -12.24
CA HIS A 317 -14.05 -8.46 -12.15
C HIS A 317 -13.89 -9.18 -13.47
N LEU A 318 -13.28 -10.34 -13.44
CA LEU A 318 -13.07 -11.21 -14.60
C LEU A 318 -13.55 -12.64 -14.24
N ALA A 319 -14.43 -13.21 -15.05
CA ALA A 319 -14.95 -14.55 -14.85
C ALA A 319 -14.53 -15.47 -16.01
N GLY A 320 -14.35 -16.77 -15.71
CA GLY A 320 -14.01 -17.79 -16.69
C GLY A 320 -12.61 -17.68 -17.28
N VAL A 321 -11.71 -16.88 -16.67
CA VAL A 321 -10.35 -16.65 -17.19
C VAL A 321 -9.40 -17.77 -16.78
N ARG A 322 -8.52 -18.18 -17.71
CA ARG A 322 -7.38 -19.06 -17.42
C ARG A 322 -6.07 -18.30 -17.31
N ALA A 323 -5.94 -17.24 -18.09
CA ALA A 323 -4.81 -16.34 -18.03
C ALA A 323 -5.27 -14.94 -18.36
N THR A 324 -4.72 -13.94 -17.65
CA THR A 324 -5.03 -12.52 -17.88
C THR A 324 -3.91 -11.64 -17.36
N THR A 325 -3.84 -10.44 -17.92
CA THR A 325 -3.09 -9.33 -17.33
C THR A 325 -4.10 -8.26 -16.94
N ILE A 326 -4.03 -7.79 -15.70
CA ILE A 326 -4.78 -6.60 -15.25
C ILE A 326 -3.74 -5.48 -15.08
N GLN A 327 -3.95 -4.37 -15.78
CA GLN A 327 -3.05 -3.22 -15.66
C GLN A 327 -3.86 -1.95 -15.39
N VAL A 328 -3.55 -1.30 -14.29
CA VAL A 328 -4.16 -0.05 -13.84
C VAL A 328 -3.08 1.00 -13.65
N THR A 329 -3.26 2.16 -14.28
CA THR A 329 -2.39 3.33 -14.13
C THR A 329 -3.11 4.40 -13.32
N LEU A 330 -2.42 4.97 -12.31
CA LEU A 330 -2.89 6.01 -11.41
C LEU A 330 -2.09 7.29 -11.68
N GLN A 331 -2.79 8.40 -11.98
CA GLN A 331 -2.18 9.71 -12.29
C GLN A 331 -2.94 10.83 -11.58
N PRO A 332 -2.24 11.81 -10.97
CA PRO A 332 -2.86 12.99 -10.38
C PRO A 332 -3.39 13.99 -11.40
#